data_8a56c0007872a3f06cd6a0a7dbc40011
#
_entry.id   8a56c0007872a3f06cd6a0a7dbc40011
#
_cell.length_a   1.000
_cell.length_b   1.000
_cell.length_c   1.000
_cell.angle_alpha   90.00
_cell.angle_beta   90.00
_cell.angle_gamma   90.00
#
_symmetry.space_group_name_H-M   'P 1'
#
loop_
_entity.id
_entity.type
_entity.pdbx_description
1 polymer ?
#
loop_
_entity_poly.entity_id
_entity_poly.type
_entity_poly.pdbx_seq_one_letter_code
_entity_poly.pdbx_strand_id
1 'polypeptide(L)'
;MVFPLVLLRLGNWIMYQLLVKSYYGVARKIKSYGFGWGDFSSKQLQQPSPFPSVVKCDLEGRGSQTMVCDIHKVLLRTHSFFPYFMLVAFEGGSILRALLLLCSCPILWILNYEMKLRVMIFISFCGLKVKNMDNTARAVLPKFYLENLNLEAYEVVASAGCRVFFTTMPRVMVEGFLKEYLNADDVIATELHTVGCHFTGLLSSSGLLMKHSALKDYFGDTKPDLGIGSPRIHDQLVISYCKEAYVVISEEGKAMPRDKYPKPLIFHDGRLAFLPTPSATLCMFLWLPIGIILGIYRIFLGVFLCGNFTLMLATYSGVDLNFKDCNKKGSELNEGVLYVCTHRTLLDPIFLSTCLGKPLTAVTYSLSKVSELIAPIRTMRLTRDRKQDGDTMKRLLCEGDLVVFPEGTTCREPYLLRFSSLFAELADEIVPVAMNAQVNMFYGTTASGLKCLDPVFFFMNPRPRYDIEILGKVPKELTCAGGRSSHEVANYIQRQLGDALGFECTNLTRRDKYMMLAGNEGVVQEKKGGRLC
;
A
#
# COMPACT_ATOMS: atom_id res chain seq x y z
N MET A 1 12.15 -5.31 40.38
CA MET A 1 11.41 -5.46 39.10
C MET A 1 12.06 -4.76 37.90
N VAL A 2 13.14 -4.03 38.05
CA VAL A 2 13.86 -3.32 36.96
C VAL A 2 14.80 -4.25 36.16
N PHE A 3 15.34 -5.28 36.81
CA PHE A 3 16.36 -6.17 36.25
C PHE A 3 15.92 -7.02 35.03
N PRO A 4 14.74 -7.63 34.99
CA PRO A 4 14.28 -8.38 33.82
C PRO A 4 14.04 -7.49 32.58
N LEU A 5 13.66 -6.26 32.79
CA LEU A 5 13.37 -5.26 31.77
C LEU A 5 14.64 -4.74 31.07
N VAL A 6 15.70 -4.55 31.85
CA VAL A 6 17.02 -4.19 31.32
C VAL A 6 17.59 -5.35 30.49
N LEU A 7 17.39 -6.60 30.93
CA LEU A 7 17.81 -7.79 30.20
C LEU A 7 17.05 -7.96 28.88
N LEU A 8 15.74 -7.69 28.85
CA LEU A 8 14.94 -7.74 27.61
C LEU A 8 15.34 -6.63 26.61
N ARG A 9 15.59 -5.41 27.09
CA ARG A 9 16.12 -4.32 26.24
C ARG A 9 17.53 -4.62 25.75
N LEU A 10 18.38 -5.18 26.60
CA LEU A 10 19.72 -5.60 26.23
C LEU A 10 19.68 -6.76 25.23
N GLY A 11 18.79 -7.72 25.42
CA GLY A 11 18.57 -8.85 24.49
C GLY A 11 18.07 -8.37 23.12
N ASN A 12 17.08 -7.48 23.09
CA ASN A 12 16.59 -6.89 21.83
C ASN A 12 17.67 -6.00 21.17
N TRP A 13 18.45 -5.25 21.94
CA TRP A 13 19.53 -4.45 21.41
C TRP A 13 20.69 -5.32 20.90
N ILE A 14 21.06 -6.39 21.61
CA ILE A 14 22.07 -7.37 21.18
C ILE A 14 21.60 -8.12 19.92
N MET A 15 20.34 -8.57 19.87
CA MET A 15 19.76 -9.20 18.67
C MET A 15 19.75 -8.23 17.48
N TYR A 16 19.36 -6.99 17.68
CA TYR A 16 19.42 -5.96 16.65
C TYR A 16 20.87 -5.69 16.20
N GLN A 17 21.82 -5.56 17.14
CA GLN A 17 23.23 -5.36 16.82
C GLN A 17 23.86 -6.59 16.15
N LEU A 18 23.51 -7.81 16.57
CA LEU A 18 23.97 -9.04 15.94
C LEU A 18 23.39 -9.22 14.54
N LEU A 19 22.09 -8.99 14.35
CA LEU A 19 21.45 -9.08 13.03
C LEU A 19 21.96 -7.98 12.10
N VAL A 20 22.04 -6.74 12.57
CA VAL A 20 22.47 -5.60 11.75
C VAL A 20 23.98 -5.63 11.52
N LYS A 21 24.81 -5.87 12.55
CA LYS A 21 26.28 -5.98 12.39
C LYS A 21 26.70 -7.24 11.66
N SER A 22 26.02 -8.38 11.90
CA SER A 22 26.26 -9.60 11.14
C SER A 22 25.89 -9.42 9.67
N TYR A 23 24.77 -8.76 9.40
CA TYR A 23 24.36 -8.39 8.04
C TYR A 23 25.38 -7.47 7.37
N TYR A 24 25.79 -6.36 8.04
CA TYR A 24 26.82 -5.46 7.51
C TYR A 24 28.20 -6.10 7.46
N GLY A 25 28.53 -6.98 8.42
CA GLY A 25 29.78 -7.73 8.45
C GLY A 25 29.87 -8.78 7.34
N VAL A 26 28.78 -9.53 7.12
CA VAL A 26 28.66 -10.51 6.01
C VAL A 26 28.59 -9.77 4.68
N ALA A 27 27.80 -8.69 4.56
CA ALA A 27 27.73 -7.88 3.35
C ALA A 27 29.10 -7.24 3.01
N ARG A 28 29.85 -6.79 4.02
CA ARG A 28 31.21 -6.23 3.85
C ARG A 28 32.22 -7.32 3.48
N LYS A 29 32.18 -8.51 4.09
CA LYS A 29 33.00 -9.65 3.72
C LYS A 29 32.67 -10.18 2.34
N ILE A 30 31.38 -10.33 1.99
CA ILE A 30 30.95 -10.73 0.64
C ILE A 30 31.42 -9.68 -0.38
N LYS A 31 31.37 -8.40 -0.04
CA LYS A 31 31.89 -7.31 -0.88
C LYS A 31 33.44 -7.35 -1.02
N SER A 32 34.17 -7.78 0.03
CA SER A 32 35.65 -7.93 0.01
C SER A 32 36.11 -9.17 -0.74
N TYR A 33 35.29 -10.22 -0.82
CA TYR A 33 35.57 -11.43 -1.63
C TYR A 33 35.12 -11.31 -3.09
N GLY A 34 34.74 -10.11 -3.56
CA GLY A 34 34.28 -9.88 -4.92
C GLY A 34 32.86 -10.41 -5.21
N PHE A 35 32.17 -10.95 -4.21
CA PHE A 35 30.75 -11.33 -4.28
C PHE A 35 29.88 -10.13 -3.93
N GLY A 36 29.94 -9.10 -4.75
CA GLY A 36 28.99 -8.00 -4.64
C GLY A 36 27.59 -8.48 -5.04
N TRP A 37 26.62 -8.29 -4.17
CA TRP A 37 25.17 -8.37 -4.47
C TRP A 37 24.72 -7.19 -5.35
N GLY A 38 25.65 -6.58 -6.04
CA GLY A 38 25.42 -5.58 -7.05
C GLY A 38 25.76 -6.18 -8.41
N ASP A 39 24.78 -6.15 -9.25
CA ASP A 39 24.83 -6.36 -10.70
C ASP A 39 26.25 -6.57 -11.27
N PHE A 40 26.66 -7.83 -11.41
CA PHE A 40 27.87 -8.17 -12.19
C PHE A 40 27.71 -7.77 -13.67
N SER A 41 26.53 -7.28 -14.04
CA SER A 41 26.19 -6.72 -15.35
C SER A 41 26.56 -5.24 -15.50
N SER A 42 26.86 -4.50 -14.42
CA SER A 42 27.07 -3.04 -14.48
C SER A 42 28.53 -2.62 -14.66
N LYS A 43 29.49 -3.57 -14.63
CA LYS A 43 30.89 -3.30 -14.97
C LYS A 43 31.27 -3.64 -16.41
N GLN A 44 30.31 -4.02 -17.27
CA GLN A 44 30.53 -3.97 -18.68
C GLN A 44 30.52 -2.51 -19.12
N LEU A 45 31.73 -1.95 -19.25
CA LEU A 45 32.07 -0.75 -20.01
C LEU A 45 30.86 0.17 -20.26
N GLN A 46 30.69 1.18 -19.43
CA GLN A 46 29.93 2.37 -19.79
C GLN A 46 30.68 3.04 -20.96
N GLN A 47 30.47 2.50 -22.17
CA GLN A 47 30.74 3.31 -23.36
C GLN A 47 29.77 4.49 -23.25
N PRO A 48 30.26 5.72 -23.44
CA PRO A 48 29.40 6.88 -23.46
C PRO A 48 28.28 6.60 -24.46
N SER A 49 27.03 6.68 -24.02
CA SER A 49 25.88 6.48 -24.89
C SER A 49 25.95 7.50 -26.03
N PRO A 50 25.76 7.10 -27.29
CA PRO A 50 25.72 8.04 -28.41
C PRO A 50 24.52 8.99 -28.33
N PHE A 51 23.56 8.71 -27.42
CA PHE A 51 22.33 9.50 -27.28
C PHE A 51 22.41 10.43 -26.07
N PRO A 52 21.82 11.63 -26.14
CA PRO A 52 21.77 12.57 -25.03
C PRO A 52 20.94 12.05 -23.87
N SER A 53 21.22 12.56 -22.67
CA SER A 53 20.40 12.26 -21.47
C SER A 53 19.01 12.87 -21.62
N VAL A 54 18.00 12.19 -21.06
CA VAL A 54 16.60 12.62 -21.01
C VAL A 54 16.41 14.01 -20.40
N VAL A 55 17.29 14.44 -19.51
CA VAL A 55 17.30 15.78 -18.87
C VAL A 55 17.51 16.90 -19.91
N LYS A 56 18.14 16.60 -21.06
CA LYS A 56 18.37 17.56 -22.14
C LYS A 56 17.24 17.61 -23.16
N CYS A 57 16.18 16.83 -22.94
CA CYS A 57 15.03 16.81 -23.84
C CYS A 57 14.21 18.08 -23.67
N ASP A 58 13.94 18.76 -24.79
CA ASP A 58 12.98 19.86 -24.78
C ASP A 58 11.56 19.32 -24.67
N LEU A 59 10.78 19.87 -23.76
CA LEU A 59 9.41 19.43 -23.46
C LEU A 59 8.34 20.19 -24.26
N GLU A 60 8.69 21.33 -24.87
CA GLU A 60 7.74 22.18 -25.58
C GLU A 60 7.39 21.63 -26.96
N GLY A 61 6.16 21.82 -27.39
CA GLY A 61 5.70 21.50 -28.77
C GLY A 61 5.53 20.01 -29.08
N ARG A 62 5.61 19.10 -28.10
CA ARG A 62 5.55 17.65 -28.31
C ARG A 62 4.15 17.03 -28.31
N GLY A 63 3.10 17.84 -28.17
CA GLY A 63 1.71 17.37 -28.08
C GLY A 63 1.16 16.64 -29.31
N SER A 64 1.82 16.70 -30.46
CA SER A 64 1.47 15.94 -31.67
C SER A 64 2.44 14.79 -31.99
N GLN A 65 3.47 14.60 -31.16
CA GLN A 65 4.50 13.60 -31.38
C GLN A 65 4.15 12.25 -30.80
N THR A 66 4.60 11.18 -31.48
CA THR A 66 4.50 9.80 -31.01
C THR A 66 5.77 9.39 -30.28
N MET A 67 5.60 9.00 -29.01
CA MET A 67 6.70 8.59 -28.14
C MET A 67 6.66 7.07 -27.90
N VAL A 68 7.87 6.48 -27.89
CA VAL A 68 8.10 5.07 -27.56
C VAL A 68 9.01 4.98 -26.34
N CYS A 69 8.57 4.22 -25.33
CA CYS A 69 9.30 4.08 -24.07
C CYS A 69 9.24 2.65 -23.53
N ASP A 70 10.34 2.20 -22.91
CA ASP A 70 10.32 1.02 -22.05
C ASP A 70 10.00 1.41 -20.60
N ILE A 71 9.23 0.58 -19.91
CA ILE A 71 8.90 0.81 -18.50
C ILE A 71 10.12 0.55 -17.63
N HIS A 72 10.79 -0.57 -17.88
CA HIS A 72 11.86 -1.05 -17.02
C HIS A 72 13.17 -0.32 -17.29
N LYS A 73 13.79 0.22 -16.25
CA LYS A 73 15.05 0.99 -16.29
C LYS A 73 14.97 2.36 -16.98
N VAL A 74 13.80 2.74 -17.43
CA VAL A 74 13.53 4.06 -18.00
C VAL A 74 12.55 4.78 -17.09
N LEU A 75 11.29 4.33 -17.06
CA LEU A 75 10.29 4.90 -16.18
C LEU A 75 10.44 4.45 -14.74
N LEU A 76 10.84 3.17 -14.49
CA LEU A 76 11.02 2.66 -13.14
C LEU A 76 12.50 2.71 -12.76
N ARG A 77 12.78 3.31 -11.62
CA ARG A 77 14.13 3.42 -11.03
C ARG A 77 14.70 2.07 -10.59
N THR A 78 13.85 1.09 -10.35
CA THR A 78 14.26 -0.25 -9.94
C THR A 78 14.99 -0.98 -11.06
N HIS A 79 16.19 -1.49 -10.76
CA HIS A 79 17.01 -2.20 -11.75
C HIS A 79 16.59 -3.64 -11.99
N SER A 80 15.69 -4.19 -11.18
CA SER A 80 15.28 -5.59 -11.21
C SER A 80 13.77 -5.74 -11.28
N PHE A 81 13.30 -6.71 -12.04
CA PHE A 81 11.89 -7.11 -12.05
C PHE A 81 11.47 -7.89 -10.79
N PHE A 82 12.43 -8.47 -10.09
CA PHE A 82 12.18 -9.35 -8.96
C PHE A 82 11.14 -8.81 -7.95
N PRO A 83 11.21 -7.53 -7.51
CA PRO A 83 10.23 -7.01 -6.55
C PRO A 83 8.79 -7.09 -7.05
N TYR A 84 8.56 -6.81 -8.32
CA TYR A 84 7.20 -6.83 -8.89
C TYR A 84 6.67 -8.25 -9.07
N PHE A 85 7.53 -9.21 -9.46
CA PHE A 85 7.18 -10.63 -9.47
C PHE A 85 6.94 -11.17 -8.05
N MET A 86 7.70 -10.70 -7.06
CA MET A 86 7.51 -11.05 -5.66
C MET A 86 6.16 -10.54 -5.13
N LEU A 87 5.74 -9.33 -5.50
CA LEU A 87 4.40 -8.82 -5.19
C LEU A 87 3.30 -9.70 -5.78
N VAL A 88 3.41 -10.11 -7.04
CA VAL A 88 2.46 -11.04 -7.67
C VAL A 88 2.48 -12.40 -6.96
N ALA A 89 3.65 -12.93 -6.64
CA ALA A 89 3.80 -14.23 -5.97
C ALA A 89 3.19 -14.22 -4.56
N PHE A 90 3.40 -13.15 -3.79
CA PHE A 90 2.94 -13.00 -2.41
C PHE A 90 1.46 -12.60 -2.35
N GLU A 91 1.07 -11.51 -3.01
CA GLU A 91 -0.25 -10.91 -2.87
C GLU A 91 -1.30 -11.59 -3.77
N GLY A 92 -0.94 -11.93 -5.00
CA GLY A 92 -1.82 -12.64 -5.93
C GLY A 92 -1.84 -14.15 -5.70
N GLY A 93 -0.73 -14.70 -5.21
CA GLY A 93 -0.52 -16.14 -5.05
C GLY A 93 -0.59 -16.63 -3.60
N SER A 94 0.57 -16.90 -3.02
CA SER A 94 0.69 -17.42 -1.65
C SER A 94 2.09 -17.19 -1.07
N ILE A 95 2.20 -17.29 0.26
CA ILE A 95 3.48 -17.21 0.98
C ILE A 95 4.46 -18.29 0.49
N LEU A 96 3.99 -19.51 0.21
CA LEU A 96 4.83 -20.59 -0.31
C LEU A 96 5.41 -20.27 -1.68
N ARG A 97 4.61 -19.67 -2.56
CA ARG A 97 5.05 -19.21 -3.88
C ARG A 97 6.11 -18.11 -3.77
N ALA A 98 5.89 -17.15 -2.89
CA ALA A 98 6.86 -16.10 -2.60
C ALA A 98 8.18 -16.66 -2.04
N LEU A 99 8.10 -17.65 -1.15
CA LEU A 99 9.27 -18.36 -0.63
C LEU A 99 10.01 -19.10 -1.74
N LEU A 100 9.31 -19.81 -2.63
CA LEU A 100 9.89 -20.50 -3.77
C LEU A 100 10.62 -19.53 -4.71
N LEU A 101 10.03 -18.36 -4.97
CA LEU A 101 10.66 -17.30 -5.76
C LEU A 101 11.92 -16.76 -5.07
N LEU A 102 11.90 -16.58 -3.75
CA LEU A 102 13.08 -16.16 -2.98
C LEU A 102 14.18 -17.23 -3.05
N CYS A 103 13.84 -18.51 -2.82
CA CYS A 103 14.79 -19.62 -2.90
C CYS A 103 15.39 -19.80 -4.29
N SER A 104 14.71 -19.34 -5.34
CA SER A 104 15.25 -19.36 -6.71
C SER A 104 16.31 -18.28 -6.97
N CYS A 105 16.50 -17.29 -6.10
CA CYS A 105 17.44 -16.18 -6.32
C CYS A 105 18.87 -16.62 -6.70
N PRO A 106 19.49 -17.65 -6.08
CA PRO A 106 20.83 -18.09 -6.48
C PRO A 106 20.86 -18.59 -7.93
N ILE A 107 19.82 -19.33 -8.35
CA ILE A 107 19.67 -19.81 -9.72
C ILE A 107 19.44 -18.64 -10.68
N LEU A 108 18.53 -17.73 -10.32
CA LEU A 108 18.26 -16.53 -11.11
C LEU A 108 19.52 -15.67 -11.33
N TRP A 109 20.49 -15.75 -10.43
CA TRP A 109 21.73 -14.99 -10.56
C TRP A 109 22.65 -15.52 -11.68
N ILE A 110 22.66 -16.83 -11.87
CA ILE A 110 23.50 -17.52 -12.87
C ILE A 110 22.86 -17.44 -14.28
N LEU A 111 21.53 -17.39 -14.35
CA LEU A 111 20.80 -17.41 -15.62
C LEU A 111 20.95 -16.10 -16.41
N ASN A 112 20.92 -16.24 -17.76
CA ASN A 112 20.82 -15.09 -18.65
C ASN A 112 19.47 -14.36 -18.48
N TYR A 113 19.35 -13.16 -19.02
CA TYR A 113 18.18 -12.29 -18.82
C TYR A 113 16.86 -12.94 -19.24
N GLU A 114 16.82 -13.62 -20.37
CA GLU A 114 15.62 -14.26 -20.90
C GLU A 114 15.16 -15.45 -20.00
N MET A 115 16.08 -16.34 -19.66
CA MET A 115 15.79 -17.48 -18.79
C MET A 115 15.39 -17.02 -17.38
N LYS A 116 16.06 -16.01 -16.85
CA LYS A 116 15.68 -15.37 -15.57
C LYS A 116 14.23 -14.94 -15.58
N LEU A 117 13.81 -14.23 -16.63
CA LEU A 117 12.44 -13.72 -16.74
C LEU A 117 11.42 -14.88 -16.90
N ARG A 118 11.74 -15.93 -17.71
CA ARG A 118 10.90 -17.13 -17.86
C ARG A 118 10.70 -17.86 -16.53
N VAL A 119 11.76 -18.03 -15.74
CA VAL A 119 11.68 -18.68 -14.42
C VAL A 119 10.83 -17.85 -13.45
N MET A 120 11.02 -16.53 -13.40
CA MET A 120 10.21 -15.66 -12.56
C MET A 120 8.72 -15.69 -12.97
N ILE A 121 8.43 -15.66 -14.28
CA ILE A 121 7.07 -15.82 -14.82
C ILE A 121 6.49 -17.16 -14.37
N PHE A 122 7.21 -18.26 -14.58
CA PHE A 122 6.73 -19.59 -14.23
C PHE A 122 6.38 -19.68 -12.74
N ILE A 123 7.29 -19.29 -11.85
CA ILE A 123 7.08 -19.39 -10.40
C ILE A 123 5.91 -18.48 -9.96
N SER A 124 5.83 -17.27 -10.49
CA SER A 124 4.82 -16.30 -10.04
C SER A 124 3.43 -16.57 -10.59
N PHE A 125 3.31 -17.13 -11.80
CA PHE A 125 2.03 -17.27 -12.49
C PHE A 125 1.50 -18.71 -12.60
N CYS A 126 2.33 -19.75 -12.51
CA CYS A 126 1.86 -21.14 -12.65
C CYS A 126 0.71 -21.45 -11.67
N GLY A 127 -0.49 -21.75 -12.18
CA GLY A 127 -1.69 -22.01 -11.39
C GLY A 127 -2.31 -20.79 -10.68
N LEU A 128 -1.85 -19.56 -11.00
CA LEU A 128 -2.46 -18.35 -10.49
C LEU A 128 -3.80 -18.08 -11.19
N LYS A 129 -4.84 -17.74 -10.44
CA LYS A 129 -6.14 -17.34 -11.01
C LYS A 129 -6.03 -15.98 -11.67
N VAL A 130 -6.63 -15.83 -12.86
CA VAL A 130 -6.68 -14.56 -13.59
C VAL A 130 -7.27 -13.46 -12.70
N LYS A 131 -8.39 -13.72 -12.03
CA LYS A 131 -9.03 -12.77 -11.10
C LYS A 131 -8.09 -12.27 -9.98
N ASN A 132 -7.23 -13.14 -9.44
CA ASN A 132 -6.28 -12.74 -8.40
C ASN A 132 -5.22 -11.81 -8.97
N MET A 133 -4.75 -12.10 -10.20
CA MET A 133 -3.80 -11.22 -10.89
C MET A 133 -4.42 -9.86 -11.19
N ASP A 134 -5.66 -9.81 -11.69
CA ASP A 134 -6.36 -8.55 -11.97
C ASP A 134 -6.50 -7.69 -10.72
N ASN A 135 -6.84 -8.31 -9.58
CA ASN A 135 -6.89 -7.62 -8.30
C ASN A 135 -5.51 -7.09 -7.88
N THR A 136 -4.44 -7.90 -8.05
CA THR A 136 -3.08 -7.48 -7.72
C THR A 136 -2.60 -6.35 -8.63
N ALA A 137 -2.88 -6.43 -9.93
CA ALA A 137 -2.53 -5.41 -10.92
C ALA A 137 -3.22 -4.07 -10.63
N ARG A 138 -4.50 -4.11 -10.22
CA ARG A 138 -5.30 -2.91 -9.96
C ARG A 138 -5.07 -2.32 -8.57
N ALA A 139 -4.94 -3.16 -7.54
CA ALA A 139 -4.94 -2.70 -6.16
C ALA A 139 -3.56 -2.65 -5.50
N VAL A 140 -2.59 -3.42 -5.97
CA VAL A 140 -1.27 -3.54 -5.32
C VAL A 140 -0.15 -2.89 -6.13
N LEU A 141 0.03 -3.28 -7.38
CA LEU A 141 1.17 -2.85 -8.20
C LEU A 141 1.27 -1.33 -8.41
N PRO A 142 0.16 -0.56 -8.59
CA PRO A 142 0.24 0.87 -8.87
C PRO A 142 0.98 1.67 -7.80
N LYS A 143 0.81 1.32 -6.51
CA LYS A 143 1.55 1.96 -5.42
C LYS A 143 3.06 1.85 -5.64
N PHE A 144 3.54 0.64 -5.90
CA PHE A 144 4.98 0.39 -6.04
C PHE A 144 5.55 0.93 -7.36
N TYR A 145 4.74 1.03 -8.42
CA TYR A 145 5.14 1.70 -9.65
C TYR A 145 5.28 3.20 -9.42
N LEU A 146 4.30 3.86 -8.80
CA LEU A 146 4.34 5.30 -8.51
C LEU A 146 5.52 5.67 -7.61
N GLU A 147 5.76 4.92 -6.53
CA GLU A 147 6.88 5.15 -5.61
C GLU A 147 8.27 5.00 -6.28
N ASN A 148 8.32 4.22 -7.36
CA ASN A 148 9.54 3.98 -8.12
C ASN A 148 9.59 4.71 -9.47
N LEU A 149 8.64 5.58 -9.76
CA LEU A 149 8.60 6.32 -11.01
C LEU A 149 9.74 7.36 -11.05
N ASN A 150 10.41 7.44 -12.20
CA ASN A 150 11.45 8.42 -12.45
C ASN A 150 10.80 9.73 -12.92
N LEU A 151 11.00 10.82 -12.18
CA LEU A 151 10.39 12.11 -12.46
C LEU A 151 10.79 12.64 -13.86
N GLU A 152 12.07 12.63 -14.18
CA GLU A 152 12.60 13.21 -15.42
C GLU A 152 12.10 12.45 -16.66
N ALA A 153 12.11 11.11 -16.58
CA ALA A 153 11.57 10.29 -17.65
C ALA A 153 10.05 10.49 -17.82
N TYR A 154 9.33 10.62 -16.70
CA TYR A 154 7.89 10.86 -16.74
C TYR A 154 7.55 12.23 -17.36
N GLU A 155 8.28 13.30 -17.04
CA GLU A 155 8.03 14.63 -17.60
C GLU A 155 8.13 14.61 -19.14
N VAL A 156 9.10 13.88 -19.70
CA VAL A 156 9.21 13.69 -21.15
C VAL A 156 8.07 12.84 -21.69
N VAL A 157 7.70 11.74 -21.01
CA VAL A 157 6.55 10.91 -21.41
C VAL A 157 5.25 11.72 -21.38
N ALA A 158 5.06 12.56 -20.38
CA ALA A 158 3.86 13.37 -20.21
C ALA A 158 3.73 14.48 -21.28
N SER A 159 4.85 14.94 -21.87
CA SER A 159 4.83 15.97 -22.91
C SER A 159 4.35 15.44 -24.27
N ALA A 160 4.47 14.14 -24.55
CA ALA A 160 4.08 13.53 -25.82
C ALA A 160 2.57 13.34 -25.95
N GLY A 161 2.04 13.53 -27.17
CA GLY A 161 0.61 13.37 -27.46
C GLY A 161 0.18 11.92 -27.60
N CYS A 162 0.99 11.08 -28.26
CA CYS A 162 0.75 9.64 -28.39
C CYS A 162 1.84 8.86 -27.66
N ARG A 163 1.45 7.98 -26.73
CA ARG A 163 2.33 7.27 -25.80
C ARG A 163 2.23 5.77 -26.00
N VAL A 164 3.25 5.16 -26.58
CA VAL A 164 3.33 3.73 -26.84
C VAL A 164 4.42 3.11 -25.98
N PHE A 165 4.07 2.11 -25.18
CA PHE A 165 5.01 1.45 -24.27
C PHE A 165 5.36 0.05 -24.74
N PHE A 166 6.66 -0.26 -24.74
CA PHE A 166 7.20 -1.58 -25.05
C PHE A 166 7.87 -2.18 -23.82
N THR A 167 7.43 -3.38 -23.41
CA THR A 167 8.04 -4.02 -22.26
C THR A 167 8.09 -5.54 -22.39
N THR A 168 9.14 -6.14 -21.84
CA THR A 168 9.26 -7.59 -21.69
C THR A 168 8.46 -8.13 -20.50
N MET A 169 7.94 -7.25 -19.62
CA MET A 169 7.05 -7.67 -18.54
C MET A 169 5.73 -8.23 -19.09
N PRO A 170 5.09 -9.15 -18.37
CA PRO A 170 3.73 -9.60 -18.71
C PRO A 170 2.75 -8.42 -18.79
N ARG A 171 1.96 -8.37 -19.87
CA ARG A 171 0.94 -7.32 -20.10
C ARG A 171 0.03 -7.14 -18.90
N VAL A 172 -0.43 -8.24 -18.31
CA VAL A 172 -1.34 -8.25 -17.15
C VAL A 172 -0.78 -7.57 -15.90
N MET A 173 0.54 -7.38 -15.81
CA MET A 173 1.17 -6.66 -14.68
C MET A 173 1.15 -5.14 -14.86
N VAL A 174 1.21 -4.65 -16.09
CA VAL A 174 1.57 -3.26 -16.37
C VAL A 174 0.48 -2.46 -17.10
N GLU A 175 -0.36 -3.11 -17.91
CA GLU A 175 -1.32 -2.43 -18.79
C GLU A 175 -2.27 -1.51 -18.03
N GLY A 176 -2.86 -2.00 -16.92
CA GLY A 176 -3.77 -1.21 -16.10
C GLY A 176 -3.11 0.07 -15.56
N PHE A 177 -1.88 -0.06 -15.05
CA PHE A 177 -1.12 1.10 -14.56
C PHE A 177 -0.79 2.10 -15.68
N LEU A 178 -0.30 1.60 -16.82
CA LEU A 178 0.08 2.46 -17.94
C LEU A 178 -1.10 3.23 -18.51
N LYS A 179 -2.24 2.55 -18.70
CA LYS A 179 -3.46 3.19 -19.23
C LYS A 179 -4.09 4.15 -18.22
N GLU A 180 -4.22 3.76 -16.95
CA GLU A 180 -4.96 4.55 -15.96
C GLU A 180 -4.15 5.71 -15.36
N TYR A 181 -2.82 5.56 -15.23
CA TYR A 181 -1.97 6.56 -14.59
C TYR A 181 -1.10 7.33 -15.59
N LEU A 182 -0.63 6.69 -16.66
CA LEU A 182 0.26 7.34 -17.63
C LEU A 182 -0.43 7.72 -18.94
N ASN A 183 -1.75 7.45 -19.05
CA ASN A 183 -2.55 7.70 -20.26
C ASN A 183 -1.88 7.08 -21.51
N ALA A 184 -1.48 5.81 -21.41
CA ALA A 184 -0.91 5.07 -22.53
C ALA A 184 -1.97 4.83 -23.62
N ASP A 185 -1.64 5.18 -24.86
CA ASP A 185 -2.48 4.88 -26.03
C ASP A 185 -2.38 3.40 -26.39
N ASP A 186 -1.15 2.85 -26.38
CA ASP A 186 -0.95 1.42 -26.58
C ASP A 186 0.16 0.84 -25.71
N VAL A 187 0.03 -0.47 -25.42
CA VAL A 187 0.98 -1.22 -24.59
C VAL A 187 1.32 -2.53 -25.28
N ILE A 188 2.55 -2.65 -25.74
CA ILE A 188 3.08 -3.84 -26.38
C ILE A 188 3.95 -4.58 -25.37
N ALA A 189 3.47 -5.72 -24.89
CA ALA A 189 4.04 -6.44 -23.77
C ALA A 189 3.97 -7.96 -23.97
N THR A 190 4.70 -8.69 -23.14
CA THR A 190 4.72 -10.16 -23.20
C THR A 190 3.36 -10.75 -22.82
N GLU A 191 2.83 -11.63 -23.64
CA GLU A 191 1.57 -12.33 -23.40
C GLU A 191 1.80 -13.65 -22.67
N LEU A 192 0.93 -13.96 -21.70
CA LEU A 192 0.96 -15.19 -20.92
C LEU A 192 -0.11 -16.17 -21.44
N HIS A 193 0.24 -17.46 -21.43
CA HIS A 193 -0.70 -18.50 -21.76
C HIS A 193 -1.63 -18.81 -20.58
N THR A 194 -2.93 -18.94 -20.87
CA THR A 194 -3.97 -19.26 -19.88
C THR A 194 -4.76 -20.50 -20.31
N VAL A 195 -5.22 -21.27 -19.32
CA VAL A 195 -6.15 -22.40 -19.52
C VAL A 195 -7.32 -22.19 -18.55
N GLY A 196 -8.50 -21.95 -19.11
CA GLY A 196 -9.67 -21.57 -18.33
C GLY A 196 -9.42 -20.27 -17.55
N CYS A 197 -9.58 -20.31 -16.23
CA CYS A 197 -9.40 -19.15 -15.35
C CYS A 197 -8.01 -19.10 -14.68
N HIS A 198 -7.01 -19.85 -15.18
CA HIS A 198 -5.70 -19.93 -14.56
C HIS A 198 -4.58 -19.70 -15.58
N PHE A 199 -3.52 -19.02 -15.12
CA PHE A 199 -2.28 -18.91 -15.87
C PHE A 199 -1.50 -20.24 -15.79
N THR A 200 -0.91 -20.66 -16.91
CA THR A 200 -0.04 -21.84 -16.92
C THR A 200 1.38 -21.55 -16.42
N GLY A 201 1.75 -20.27 -16.35
CA GLY A 201 3.13 -19.84 -16.10
C GLY A 201 4.03 -19.90 -17.34
N LEU A 202 3.46 -20.19 -18.50
CA LEU A 202 4.17 -20.22 -19.78
C LEU A 202 3.83 -18.97 -20.61
N LEU A 203 4.71 -18.68 -21.55
CA LEU A 203 4.48 -17.62 -22.54
C LEU A 203 3.47 -18.10 -23.58
N SER A 204 2.72 -17.18 -24.17
CA SER A 204 1.88 -17.42 -25.33
C SER A 204 2.73 -17.86 -26.54
N SER A 205 2.11 -18.27 -27.63
CA SER A 205 2.77 -18.67 -28.87
C SER A 205 3.70 -17.62 -29.47
N SER A 206 3.48 -16.34 -29.16
CA SER A 206 4.36 -15.21 -29.53
C SER A 206 5.71 -15.21 -28.79
N GLY A 207 5.86 -16.01 -27.72
CA GLY A 207 7.07 -16.05 -26.91
C GLY A 207 7.32 -14.79 -26.07
N LEU A 208 8.58 -14.57 -25.68
CA LEU A 208 9.00 -13.36 -24.99
C LEU A 208 9.09 -12.20 -26.00
N LEU A 209 8.55 -11.05 -25.64
CA LEU A 209 8.56 -9.88 -26.51
C LEU A 209 9.99 -9.46 -26.87
N MET A 210 10.33 -9.56 -28.16
CA MET A 210 11.57 -9.01 -28.72
C MET A 210 11.32 -7.56 -29.14
N LYS A 211 11.72 -6.63 -28.30
CA LYS A 211 11.38 -5.19 -28.42
C LYS A 211 11.66 -4.61 -29.82
N HIS A 212 12.78 -4.94 -30.43
CA HIS A 212 13.17 -4.40 -31.73
C HIS A 212 12.25 -4.88 -32.87
N SER A 213 11.94 -6.20 -32.93
CA SER A 213 11.01 -6.71 -33.94
C SER A 213 9.60 -6.17 -33.71
N ALA A 214 9.13 -6.18 -32.46
CA ALA A 214 7.82 -5.67 -32.11
C ALA A 214 7.62 -4.19 -32.46
N LEU A 215 8.66 -3.36 -32.31
CA LEU A 215 8.64 -1.96 -32.73
C LEU A 215 8.48 -1.84 -34.25
N LYS A 216 9.26 -2.61 -34.99
CA LYS A 216 9.21 -2.63 -36.44
C LYS A 216 7.90 -3.17 -36.99
N ASP A 217 7.36 -4.22 -36.35
CA ASP A 217 6.09 -4.82 -36.73
C ASP A 217 4.91 -3.87 -36.45
N TYR A 218 4.99 -3.05 -35.39
CA TYR A 218 3.95 -2.10 -35.00
C TYR A 218 3.95 -0.84 -35.87
N PHE A 219 5.11 -0.23 -36.10
CA PHE A 219 5.23 1.04 -36.84
C PHE A 219 5.47 0.87 -38.34
N GLY A 220 5.82 -0.34 -38.80
CA GLY A 220 6.16 -0.58 -40.20
C GLY A 220 7.30 0.31 -40.68
N ASP A 221 7.07 1.08 -41.75
CA ASP A 221 8.06 2.02 -42.31
C ASP A 221 8.00 3.41 -41.62
N THR A 222 7.00 3.70 -40.82
CA THR A 222 6.88 4.98 -40.11
C THR A 222 7.75 4.97 -38.87
N LYS A 223 8.57 6.01 -38.68
CA LYS A 223 9.43 6.12 -37.50
C LYS A 223 8.73 6.93 -36.43
N PRO A 224 8.67 6.41 -35.15
CA PRO A 224 8.20 7.22 -34.04
C PRO A 224 9.07 8.48 -33.88
N ASP A 225 8.46 9.55 -33.38
CA ASP A 225 9.18 10.84 -33.28
C ASP A 225 10.20 10.79 -32.14
N LEU A 226 9.85 10.22 -30.99
CA LEU A 226 10.65 10.25 -29.78
C LEU A 226 10.84 8.83 -29.20
N GLY A 227 12.07 8.45 -28.91
CA GLY A 227 12.44 7.21 -28.24
C GLY A 227 13.12 7.45 -26.90
N ILE A 228 12.65 6.81 -25.82
CA ILE A 228 13.30 6.87 -24.51
C ILE A 228 13.73 5.46 -24.10
N GLY A 229 15.02 5.28 -23.86
CA GLY A 229 15.61 3.99 -23.52
C GLY A 229 16.63 4.06 -22.41
N SER A 230 17.18 2.89 -22.06
CA SER A 230 18.32 2.79 -21.14
C SER A 230 19.66 2.79 -21.93
N PRO A 231 20.80 3.07 -21.26
CA PRO A 231 22.11 3.07 -21.93
C PRO A 231 22.60 1.68 -22.39
N ARG A 232 21.79 0.63 -22.29
CA ARG A 232 22.13 -0.73 -22.73
C ARG A 232 22.04 -0.88 -24.24
N ILE A 233 22.95 -1.65 -24.82
CA ILE A 233 23.07 -1.87 -26.27
C ILE A 233 21.72 -2.31 -26.90
N HIS A 234 21.00 -3.24 -26.25
CA HIS A 234 19.70 -3.72 -26.76
C HIS A 234 18.62 -2.65 -26.78
N ASP A 235 18.59 -1.77 -25.77
CA ASP A 235 17.63 -0.66 -25.72
C ASP A 235 18.04 0.46 -26.66
N GLN A 236 19.35 0.70 -26.84
CA GLN A 236 19.86 1.66 -27.83
C GLN A 236 19.46 1.29 -29.26
N LEU A 237 19.47 0.00 -29.61
CA LEU A 237 18.99 -0.47 -30.92
C LEU A 237 17.49 -0.16 -31.13
N VAL A 238 16.69 -0.23 -30.07
CA VAL A 238 15.26 0.10 -30.14
C VAL A 238 15.05 1.59 -30.37
N ILE A 239 15.70 2.43 -29.57
CA ILE A 239 15.52 3.88 -29.67
C ILE A 239 16.19 4.48 -30.88
N SER A 240 17.22 3.84 -31.47
CA SER A 240 17.84 4.28 -32.73
C SER A 240 16.90 4.23 -33.95
N TYR A 241 15.78 3.53 -33.84
CA TYR A 241 14.73 3.50 -34.84
C TYR A 241 13.88 4.78 -34.85
N CYS A 242 13.87 5.54 -33.73
CA CYS A 242 13.13 6.78 -33.60
C CYS A 242 13.83 7.96 -34.26
N LYS A 243 13.10 9.05 -34.57
CA LYS A 243 13.68 10.26 -35.12
C LYS A 243 14.61 10.97 -34.14
N GLU A 244 14.14 11.08 -32.89
CA GLU A 244 14.91 11.58 -31.73
C GLU A 244 15.00 10.49 -30.68
N ALA A 245 16.17 10.34 -30.03
CA ALA A 245 16.40 9.33 -29.04
C ALA A 245 17.14 9.90 -27.83
N TYR A 246 16.64 9.54 -26.64
CA TYR A 246 17.20 9.95 -25.35
C TYR A 246 17.41 8.74 -24.44
N VAL A 247 18.38 8.84 -23.54
CA VAL A 247 18.66 7.78 -22.55
C VAL A 247 18.47 8.29 -21.13
N VAL A 248 17.93 7.42 -20.28
CA VAL A 248 17.83 7.65 -18.84
C VAL A 248 19.04 7.05 -18.16
N ILE A 249 19.87 7.89 -17.56
CA ILE A 249 21.02 7.47 -16.75
C ILE A 249 20.48 7.19 -15.34
N SER A 250 20.33 5.90 -15.00
CA SER A 250 19.60 5.46 -13.82
C SER A 250 20.20 5.87 -12.46
N GLU A 251 21.44 6.32 -12.43
CA GLU A 251 22.11 6.80 -11.21
C GLU A 251 21.66 8.22 -10.79
N GLU A 252 21.11 8.99 -11.72
CA GLU A 252 20.72 10.39 -11.53
C GLU A 252 19.20 10.59 -11.35
N GLY A 253 18.38 9.57 -11.62
CA GLY A 253 16.92 9.71 -11.64
C GLY A 253 16.31 10.02 -10.28
N LYS A 254 15.64 11.15 -10.15
CA LYS A 254 14.88 11.53 -8.95
C LYS A 254 13.60 10.72 -8.85
N ALA A 255 13.28 10.27 -7.61
CA ALA A 255 11.97 9.68 -7.35
C ALA A 255 10.90 10.75 -7.57
N MET A 256 9.80 10.35 -8.19
CA MET A 256 8.66 11.25 -8.33
C MET A 256 8.09 11.57 -6.95
N PRO A 257 8.01 12.83 -6.54
CA PRO A 257 7.39 13.22 -5.30
C PRO A 257 5.87 13.00 -5.40
N ARG A 258 5.25 12.76 -4.25
CA ARG A 258 3.85 12.34 -4.18
C ARG A 258 2.86 13.37 -4.74
N ASP A 259 3.14 14.64 -4.54
CA ASP A 259 2.37 15.78 -5.05
C ASP A 259 2.37 15.89 -6.58
N LYS A 260 3.37 15.28 -7.23
CA LYS A 260 3.49 15.24 -8.70
C LYS A 260 2.98 13.95 -9.34
N TYR A 261 2.38 13.04 -8.57
CA TYR A 261 1.84 11.80 -9.14
C TYR A 261 0.81 12.11 -10.24
N PRO A 262 0.85 11.38 -11.37
CA PRO A 262 -0.09 11.57 -12.49
C PRO A 262 -1.56 11.50 -12.06
N LYS A 263 -1.83 10.64 -11.10
CA LYS A 263 -3.12 10.45 -10.44
C LYS A 263 -2.89 10.21 -8.96
N PRO A 264 -3.59 10.89 -8.05
CA PRO A 264 -3.44 10.68 -6.62
C PRO A 264 -3.68 9.22 -6.23
N LEU A 265 -2.76 8.65 -5.46
CA LEU A 265 -2.91 7.30 -4.91
C LEU A 265 -3.68 7.37 -3.60
N ILE A 266 -5.01 7.34 -3.67
CA ILE A 266 -5.89 7.40 -2.49
C ILE A 266 -6.12 6.00 -1.92
N PHE A 267 -6.29 5.02 -2.78
CA PHE A 267 -6.57 3.64 -2.39
C PHE A 267 -5.55 2.68 -2.96
N HIS A 268 -5.08 1.79 -2.13
CA HIS A 268 -4.34 0.58 -2.53
C HIS A 268 -4.63 -0.55 -1.54
N ASP A 269 -4.29 -1.78 -1.91
CA ASP A 269 -4.45 -2.97 -1.08
C ASP A 269 -3.12 -3.75 -0.99
N GLY A 270 -3.17 -4.98 -0.47
CA GLY A 270 -2.01 -5.83 -0.22
C GLY A 270 -1.55 -5.77 1.24
N ARG A 271 -0.70 -6.73 1.61
CA ARG A 271 -0.14 -6.85 2.97
C ARG A 271 1.23 -6.24 3.10
N LEU A 272 2.03 -6.22 2.03
CA LEU A 272 3.39 -5.69 2.09
C LEU A 272 3.40 -4.17 2.05
N ALA A 273 4.08 -3.56 3.04
CA ALA A 273 4.23 -2.12 3.13
C ALA A 273 5.52 -1.60 2.44
N PHE A 274 6.42 -2.47 2.05
CA PHE A 274 7.72 -2.16 1.45
C PHE A 274 7.88 -2.82 0.08
N LEU A 275 8.79 -2.29 -0.74
CA LEU A 275 9.15 -2.92 -2.02
C LEU A 275 9.99 -4.19 -1.75
N PRO A 276 9.50 -5.39 -2.12
CA PRO A 276 10.13 -6.65 -1.74
C PRO A 276 11.35 -6.99 -2.63
N THR A 277 12.47 -6.28 -2.42
CA THR A 277 13.77 -6.67 -2.99
C THR A 277 14.21 -8.01 -2.42
N PRO A 278 15.14 -8.76 -3.05
CA PRO A 278 15.60 -10.05 -2.53
C PRO A 278 16.05 -10.00 -1.07
N SER A 279 16.83 -8.98 -0.69
CA SER A 279 17.30 -8.80 0.69
C SER A 279 16.18 -8.45 1.66
N ALA A 280 15.28 -7.52 1.29
CA ALA A 280 14.16 -7.14 2.12
C ALA A 280 13.17 -8.32 2.30
N THR A 281 12.96 -9.10 1.26
CA THR A 281 12.13 -10.31 1.31
C THR A 281 12.75 -11.38 2.21
N LEU A 282 14.06 -11.58 2.12
CA LEU A 282 14.78 -12.51 3.02
C LEU A 282 14.62 -12.06 4.49
N CYS A 283 14.84 -10.78 4.78
CA CYS A 283 14.63 -10.23 6.13
C CYS A 283 13.19 -10.43 6.61
N MET A 284 12.20 -10.23 5.74
CA MET A 284 10.79 -10.47 6.05
C MET A 284 10.54 -11.96 6.41
N PHE A 285 11.05 -12.91 5.63
CA PHE A 285 10.86 -14.33 5.91
C PHE A 285 11.57 -14.78 7.19
N LEU A 286 12.74 -14.23 7.49
CA LEU A 286 13.44 -14.47 8.76
C LEU A 286 12.70 -13.86 9.95
N TRP A 287 12.06 -12.71 9.75
CA TRP A 287 11.23 -12.05 10.76
C TRP A 287 9.88 -12.74 10.99
N LEU A 288 9.32 -13.38 9.98
CA LEU A 288 7.95 -13.90 9.98
C LEU A 288 7.61 -14.77 11.22
N PRO A 289 8.41 -15.80 11.59
CA PRO A 289 8.12 -16.61 12.78
C PRO A 289 8.16 -15.80 14.07
N ILE A 290 9.13 -14.89 14.20
CA ILE A 290 9.24 -14.01 15.38
C ILE A 290 8.05 -13.04 15.41
N GLY A 291 7.70 -12.47 14.27
CA GLY A 291 6.58 -11.54 14.12
C GLY A 291 5.24 -12.18 14.47
N ILE A 292 5.00 -13.44 14.08
CA ILE A 292 3.78 -14.17 14.45
C ILE A 292 3.68 -14.32 15.97
N ILE A 293 4.73 -14.80 16.63
CA ILE A 293 4.76 -14.96 18.09
C ILE A 293 4.53 -13.61 18.78
N LEU A 294 5.22 -12.56 18.31
CA LEU A 294 5.08 -11.21 18.84
C LEU A 294 3.67 -10.64 18.63
N GLY A 295 3.07 -10.89 17.47
CA GLY A 295 1.72 -10.47 17.14
C GLY A 295 0.68 -11.13 18.05
N ILE A 296 0.80 -12.44 18.27
CA ILE A 296 -0.07 -13.19 19.20
C ILE A 296 0.11 -12.66 20.63
N TYR A 297 1.34 -12.46 21.08
CA TYR A 297 1.63 -11.90 22.40
C TYR A 297 0.98 -10.51 22.60
N ARG A 298 1.12 -9.60 21.64
CA ARG A 298 0.52 -8.26 21.70
C ARG A 298 -1.01 -8.29 21.70
N ILE A 299 -1.62 -9.19 20.92
CA ILE A 299 -3.08 -9.41 20.94
C ILE A 299 -3.51 -9.93 22.30
N PHE A 300 -2.80 -10.90 22.84
CA PHE A 300 -3.07 -11.43 24.19
C PHE A 300 -3.03 -10.32 25.25
N LEU A 301 -2.02 -9.45 25.22
CA LEU A 301 -1.94 -8.29 26.12
C LEU A 301 -3.19 -7.40 26.00
N GLY A 302 -3.61 -7.08 24.77
CA GLY A 302 -4.75 -6.19 24.50
C GLY A 302 -6.11 -6.79 24.90
N VAL A 303 -6.24 -8.12 24.88
CA VAL A 303 -7.50 -8.80 25.20
C VAL A 303 -7.63 -9.11 26.71
N PHE A 304 -6.55 -9.53 27.35
CA PHE A 304 -6.60 -10.06 28.74
C PHE A 304 -6.10 -9.10 29.81
N LEU A 305 -5.38 -8.05 29.43
CA LEU A 305 -4.87 -7.06 30.37
C LEU A 305 -5.53 -5.70 30.11
N CYS A 306 -5.81 -4.96 31.16
CA CYS A 306 -6.48 -3.67 31.09
C CYS A 306 -5.56 -2.51 31.53
N GLY A 307 -5.82 -1.31 30.99
CA GLY A 307 -5.26 -0.05 31.48
C GLY A 307 -3.78 0.18 31.21
N ASN A 308 -3.16 0.97 32.06
CA ASN A 308 -1.77 1.45 31.89
C ASN A 308 -0.72 0.34 31.82
N PHE A 309 -0.99 -0.82 32.43
CA PHE A 309 -0.09 -1.96 32.41
C PHE A 309 0.01 -2.58 31.01
N THR A 310 -1.11 -2.66 30.28
CA THR A 310 -1.15 -3.10 28.89
C THR A 310 -0.34 -2.17 28.00
N LEU A 311 -0.52 -0.85 28.15
CA LEU A 311 0.25 0.14 27.37
C LEU A 311 1.75 0.02 27.64
N MET A 312 2.13 -0.12 28.91
CA MET A 312 3.53 -0.31 29.29
C MET A 312 4.14 -1.55 28.61
N LEU A 313 3.48 -2.71 28.69
CA LEU A 313 3.96 -3.94 28.07
C LEU A 313 3.95 -3.88 26.55
N ALA A 314 2.95 -3.26 25.93
CA ALA A 314 2.87 -3.05 24.49
C ALA A 314 4.06 -2.18 24.02
N THR A 315 4.34 -1.08 24.71
CA THR A 315 5.49 -0.20 24.40
C THR A 315 6.82 -0.95 24.56
N TYR A 316 6.97 -1.77 25.60
CA TYR A 316 8.17 -2.60 25.76
C TYR A 316 8.34 -3.63 24.66
N SER A 317 7.25 -4.13 24.12
CA SER A 317 7.27 -5.05 22.98
C SER A 317 7.57 -4.35 21.65
N GLY A 318 7.70 -3.02 21.62
CA GLY A 318 8.06 -2.22 20.45
C GLY A 318 6.88 -1.51 19.79
N VAL A 319 5.68 -1.51 20.36
CA VAL A 319 4.59 -0.64 19.90
C VAL A 319 4.90 0.80 20.27
N ASP A 320 4.96 1.68 19.29
CA ASP A 320 5.20 3.11 19.48
C ASP A 320 3.83 3.82 19.52
N LEU A 321 3.48 4.32 20.70
CA LEU A 321 2.20 4.98 20.92
C LEU A 321 2.43 6.43 21.34
N ASN A 322 1.95 7.36 20.52
CA ASN A 322 1.97 8.79 20.80
C ASN A 322 0.53 9.27 21.07
N PHE A 323 0.27 9.68 22.30
CA PHE A 323 -1.03 10.13 22.73
C PHE A 323 -0.98 11.58 23.23
N LYS A 324 -1.82 12.43 22.65
CA LYS A 324 -2.00 13.83 23.04
C LYS A 324 -3.47 14.08 23.34
N ASP A 325 -3.73 14.72 24.45
CA ASP A 325 -5.07 15.16 24.83
C ASP A 325 -5.08 16.68 25.05
N CYS A 326 -5.79 17.39 24.17
CA CYS A 326 -5.95 18.83 24.26
C CYS A 326 -7.08 19.24 25.23
N ASN A 327 -7.92 18.31 25.70
CA ASN A 327 -9.05 18.57 26.60
C ASN A 327 -8.70 18.48 28.10
N LYS A 328 -7.43 18.43 28.50
CA LYS A 328 -6.96 18.24 29.89
C LYS A 328 -7.45 19.25 30.94
N LYS A 329 -8.33 20.16 30.62
CA LYS A 329 -8.98 21.05 31.58
C LYS A 329 -10.43 20.59 31.80
N GLY A 330 -10.58 19.63 32.71
CA GLY A 330 -11.74 19.33 33.57
C GLY A 330 -13.11 19.89 33.16
N SER A 331 -13.75 19.31 32.14
CA SER A 331 -15.21 19.36 32.09
C SER A 331 -15.70 18.00 32.61
N GLU A 332 -16.33 17.99 33.79
CA GLU A 332 -17.20 16.89 34.21
C GLU A 332 -18.31 16.79 33.17
N LEU A 333 -18.18 15.82 32.26
CA LEU A 333 -19.18 15.54 31.25
C LEU A 333 -20.23 14.63 31.91
N ASN A 334 -21.39 15.19 32.20
CA ASN A 334 -22.51 14.47 32.83
C ASN A 334 -23.30 13.59 31.86
N GLU A 335 -22.97 13.60 30.56
CA GLU A 335 -23.62 12.84 29.49
C GLU A 335 -22.56 12.09 28.64
N GLY A 336 -22.99 11.06 27.93
CA GLY A 336 -22.10 10.31 27.05
C GLY A 336 -21.47 11.18 25.95
N VAL A 337 -20.17 11.06 25.75
CA VAL A 337 -19.40 11.82 24.76
C VAL A 337 -19.38 11.07 23.44
N LEU A 338 -19.60 11.77 22.35
CA LEU A 338 -19.44 11.25 21.00
C LEU A 338 -18.03 11.55 20.47
N TYR A 339 -17.17 10.53 20.42
CA TYR A 339 -15.86 10.63 19.78
C TYR A 339 -15.98 10.35 18.29
N VAL A 340 -15.57 11.32 17.46
CA VAL A 340 -15.59 11.23 15.99
C VAL A 340 -14.16 11.07 15.50
N CYS A 341 -13.84 9.89 14.99
CA CYS A 341 -12.47 9.48 14.71
C CYS A 341 -12.21 9.25 13.21
N THR A 342 -10.99 9.51 12.79
CA THR A 342 -10.46 9.01 11.51
C THR A 342 -10.29 7.49 11.57
N HIS A 343 -10.45 6.79 10.44
CA HIS A 343 -10.45 5.32 10.42
C HIS A 343 -9.24 4.74 9.69
N ARG A 344 -8.27 4.22 10.45
CA ARG A 344 -7.01 3.66 9.92
C ARG A 344 -6.96 2.14 9.97
N THR A 345 -7.38 1.56 11.08
CA THR A 345 -7.35 0.11 11.32
C THR A 345 -8.57 -0.36 12.10
N LEU A 346 -8.79 -1.66 12.21
CA LEU A 346 -9.79 -2.23 13.10
C LEU A 346 -9.45 -2.03 14.59
N LEU A 347 -8.22 -1.62 14.89
CA LEU A 347 -7.73 -1.42 16.27
C LEU A 347 -7.99 0.00 16.79
N ASP A 348 -8.43 0.92 15.95
CA ASP A 348 -8.64 2.34 16.31
C ASP A 348 -9.45 2.51 17.61
N PRO A 349 -10.63 1.90 17.77
CA PRO A 349 -11.43 2.10 18.97
C PRO A 349 -10.80 1.47 20.23
N ILE A 350 -10.02 0.40 20.04
CA ILE A 350 -9.31 -0.28 21.14
C ILE A 350 -8.19 0.61 21.67
N PHE A 351 -7.37 1.16 20.78
CA PHE A 351 -6.31 2.08 21.17
C PHE A 351 -6.86 3.34 21.85
N LEU A 352 -7.95 3.90 21.32
CA LEU A 352 -8.59 5.08 21.94
C LEU A 352 -9.10 4.76 23.34
N SER A 353 -9.86 3.66 23.52
CA SER A 353 -10.36 3.22 24.83
C SER A 353 -9.22 3.01 25.83
N THR A 354 -8.13 2.36 25.38
CA THR A 354 -6.98 2.09 26.24
C THR A 354 -6.24 3.38 26.63
N CYS A 355 -6.10 4.35 25.72
CA CYS A 355 -5.45 5.65 26.00
C CYS A 355 -6.28 6.53 26.93
N LEU A 356 -7.61 6.51 26.78
CA LEU A 356 -8.52 7.23 27.66
C LEU A 356 -8.66 6.59 29.04
N GLY A 357 -8.32 5.30 29.16
CA GLY A 357 -8.50 4.54 30.42
C GLY A 357 -9.95 4.32 30.79
N LYS A 358 -10.90 4.41 29.84
CA LYS A 358 -12.32 4.24 30.08
C LYS A 358 -13.00 3.38 29.00
N PRO A 359 -14.11 2.70 29.36
CA PRO A 359 -14.86 1.88 28.41
C PRO A 359 -15.51 2.76 27.33
N LEU A 360 -15.37 2.34 26.07
CA LEU A 360 -16.03 2.95 24.93
C LEU A 360 -16.91 1.92 24.23
N THR A 361 -18.02 2.37 23.65
CA THR A 361 -18.83 1.56 22.73
C THR A 361 -18.51 1.96 21.29
N ALA A 362 -18.08 0.99 20.46
CA ALA A 362 -17.80 1.23 19.05
C ALA A 362 -18.96 0.78 18.15
N VAL A 363 -19.40 1.63 17.23
CA VAL A 363 -20.39 1.25 16.22
C VAL A 363 -19.74 0.73 14.95
N THR A 364 -20.28 -0.37 14.40
CA THR A 364 -19.72 -1.05 13.23
C THR A 364 -20.82 -1.48 12.25
N TYR A 365 -20.49 -1.54 10.94
CA TYR A 365 -21.43 -2.03 9.91
C TYR A 365 -21.12 -3.46 9.43
N SER A 366 -19.87 -3.90 9.50
CA SER A 366 -19.43 -5.12 8.82
C SER A 366 -18.26 -5.82 9.53
N LEU A 367 -18.25 -5.80 10.85
CA LEU A 367 -17.26 -6.55 11.62
C LEU A 367 -17.57 -8.05 11.52
N SER A 368 -16.53 -8.91 11.47
CA SER A 368 -16.74 -10.36 11.50
C SER A 368 -17.16 -10.81 12.90
N LYS A 369 -17.97 -11.88 12.99
CA LYS A 369 -18.38 -12.47 14.29
C LYS A 369 -17.17 -12.83 15.17
N VAL A 370 -16.09 -13.31 14.55
CA VAL A 370 -14.84 -13.63 15.26
C VAL A 370 -14.19 -12.36 15.82
N SER A 371 -14.14 -11.28 15.03
CA SER A 371 -13.58 -10.00 15.51
C SER A 371 -14.44 -9.36 16.61
N GLU A 372 -15.77 -9.50 16.56
CA GLU A 372 -16.67 -9.05 17.62
C GLU A 372 -16.46 -9.84 18.93
N LEU A 373 -16.29 -11.16 18.81
CA LEU A 373 -16.07 -12.03 19.99
C LEU A 373 -14.74 -11.75 20.69
N ILE A 374 -13.69 -11.43 19.94
CA ILE A 374 -12.35 -11.19 20.48
C ILE A 374 -12.15 -9.72 20.89
N ALA A 375 -13.03 -8.80 20.45
CA ALA A 375 -12.89 -7.39 20.76
C ALA A 375 -12.94 -7.13 22.28
N PRO A 376 -11.93 -6.47 22.89
CA PRO A 376 -11.90 -6.16 24.31
C PRO A 376 -12.81 -4.97 24.69
N ILE A 377 -13.55 -4.44 23.74
CA ILE A 377 -14.49 -3.31 23.89
C ILE A 377 -15.86 -3.70 23.39
N ARG A 378 -16.90 -3.03 23.91
CA ARG A 378 -18.27 -3.23 23.45
C ARG A 378 -18.39 -2.76 22.00
N THR A 379 -18.93 -3.64 21.12
CA THR A 379 -19.22 -3.30 19.73
C THR A 379 -20.70 -3.44 19.43
N MET A 380 -21.27 -2.49 18.69
CA MET A 380 -22.67 -2.52 18.27
C MET A 380 -22.76 -2.48 16.75
N ARG A 381 -23.44 -3.47 16.17
CA ARG A 381 -23.65 -3.55 14.73
C ARG A 381 -24.83 -2.68 14.32
N LEU A 382 -24.61 -1.81 13.33
CA LEU A 382 -25.62 -0.98 12.72
C LEU A 382 -26.21 -1.65 11.47
N THR A 383 -27.44 -1.27 11.12
CA THR A 383 -28.26 -1.91 10.07
C THR A 383 -28.12 -1.23 8.69
N ARG A 384 -27.62 0.00 8.64
CA ARG A 384 -27.60 0.95 7.49
C ARG A 384 -28.98 1.57 7.21
N ASP A 385 -29.96 1.35 8.07
CA ASP A 385 -31.15 2.17 8.11
C ASP A 385 -30.89 3.42 8.95
N ARG A 386 -31.00 4.63 8.33
CA ARG A 386 -30.64 5.90 8.98
C ARG A 386 -31.40 6.15 10.28
N LYS A 387 -32.72 5.84 10.29
CA LYS A 387 -33.57 6.08 11.45
C LYS A 387 -33.27 5.10 12.58
N GLN A 388 -33.22 3.81 12.25
CA GLN A 388 -32.94 2.75 13.23
C GLN A 388 -31.51 2.88 13.82
N ASP A 389 -30.53 3.21 12.98
CA ASP A 389 -29.16 3.44 13.42
C ASP A 389 -29.07 4.67 14.30
N GLY A 390 -29.79 5.77 13.97
CA GLY A 390 -29.88 6.98 14.78
C GLY A 390 -30.47 6.73 16.16
N ASP A 391 -31.59 6.03 16.24
CA ASP A 391 -32.23 5.69 17.51
C ASP A 391 -31.34 4.77 18.37
N THR A 392 -30.64 3.83 17.73
CA THR A 392 -29.69 2.93 18.43
C THR A 392 -28.52 3.74 19.01
N MET A 393 -27.92 4.64 18.23
CA MET A 393 -26.78 5.45 18.68
C MET A 393 -27.17 6.42 19.79
N LYS A 394 -28.35 7.07 19.72
CA LYS A 394 -28.88 7.92 20.81
C LYS A 394 -29.00 7.13 22.11
N ARG A 395 -29.58 5.95 22.07
CA ARG A 395 -29.67 5.07 23.25
C ARG A 395 -28.30 4.74 23.82
N LEU A 396 -27.32 4.39 22.97
CA LEU A 396 -25.96 4.08 23.41
C LEU A 396 -25.24 5.27 24.05
N LEU A 397 -25.49 6.49 23.56
CA LEU A 397 -24.96 7.71 24.17
C LEU A 397 -25.53 7.97 25.57
N CYS A 398 -26.80 7.61 25.83
CA CYS A 398 -27.35 7.67 27.17
C CYS A 398 -26.74 6.60 28.10
N GLU A 399 -26.18 5.50 27.58
CA GLU A 399 -25.52 4.43 28.34
C GLU A 399 -24.02 4.75 28.61
N GLY A 400 -23.39 5.66 27.86
CA GLY A 400 -21.98 6.02 27.99
C GLY A 400 -21.36 6.57 26.72
N ASP A 401 -20.02 6.62 26.70
CA ASP A 401 -19.26 7.19 25.60
C ASP A 401 -19.31 6.32 24.34
N LEU A 402 -19.49 6.97 23.20
CA LEU A 402 -19.61 6.33 21.89
C LEU A 402 -18.48 6.77 20.95
N VAL A 403 -17.90 5.82 20.21
CA VAL A 403 -16.93 6.12 19.15
C VAL A 403 -17.49 5.79 17.78
N VAL A 404 -17.37 6.74 16.86
CA VAL A 404 -17.84 6.60 15.47
C VAL A 404 -16.72 6.89 14.47
N PHE A 405 -16.76 6.18 13.34
CA PHE A 405 -15.85 6.34 12.22
C PHE A 405 -16.66 6.73 10.98
N PRO A 406 -16.89 8.04 10.75
CA PRO A 406 -17.84 8.50 9.73
C PRO A 406 -17.41 8.23 8.28
N GLU A 407 -16.15 7.87 8.05
CA GLU A 407 -15.65 7.40 6.77
C GLU A 407 -16.27 6.06 6.34
N GLY A 408 -16.73 5.25 7.30
CA GLY A 408 -17.33 3.93 7.09
C GLY A 408 -16.38 2.88 6.51
N THR A 409 -15.11 3.19 6.33
CA THR A 409 -14.03 2.28 5.91
C THR A 409 -12.66 2.86 6.23
N THR A 410 -11.66 1.99 6.38
CA THR A 410 -10.28 2.42 6.61
C THR A 410 -9.66 3.05 5.36
N CYS A 411 -8.84 4.10 5.52
CA CYS A 411 -7.98 4.65 4.48
C CYS A 411 -6.52 4.62 4.95
N ARG A 412 -5.60 4.08 4.15
CA ARG A 412 -4.18 3.92 4.51
C ARG A 412 -3.36 5.18 4.24
N GLU A 413 -3.71 5.86 3.16
CA GLU A 413 -2.99 6.99 2.64
C GLU A 413 -3.41 8.29 3.35
N PRO A 414 -2.67 9.40 3.25
CA PRO A 414 -2.97 10.64 3.94
C PRO A 414 -4.16 11.39 3.33
N TYR A 415 -5.28 10.70 3.23
CA TYR A 415 -6.56 11.23 2.76
C TYR A 415 -7.67 10.88 3.75
N LEU A 416 -8.62 11.78 3.92
CA LEU A 416 -9.88 11.55 4.62
C LEU A 416 -11.01 11.38 3.61
N LEU A 417 -11.79 10.34 3.77
CA LEU A 417 -12.96 10.10 2.94
C LEU A 417 -14.12 10.99 3.39
N ARG A 418 -15.14 11.12 2.54
CA ARG A 418 -16.33 11.88 2.87
C ARG A 418 -17.01 11.33 4.14
N PHE A 419 -17.29 12.21 5.11
CA PHE A 419 -17.94 11.84 6.34
C PHE A 419 -19.45 11.67 6.16
N SER A 420 -20.00 10.61 6.74
CA SER A 420 -21.45 10.45 6.92
C SER A 420 -21.94 11.48 7.92
N SER A 421 -23.02 12.18 7.61
CA SER A 421 -23.56 13.24 8.46
C SER A 421 -24.45 12.74 9.61
N LEU A 422 -24.73 11.42 9.69
CA LEU A 422 -25.65 10.86 10.68
C LEU A 422 -25.23 11.20 12.12
N PHE A 423 -23.95 11.08 12.44
CA PHE A 423 -23.44 11.31 13.78
C PHE A 423 -23.68 12.75 14.29
N ALA A 424 -23.71 13.74 13.40
CA ALA A 424 -23.85 15.14 13.76
C ALA A 424 -25.26 15.50 14.28
N GLU A 425 -26.27 14.66 14.00
CA GLU A 425 -27.65 14.82 14.45
C GLU A 425 -27.91 14.18 15.81
N LEU A 426 -26.92 13.45 16.38
CA LEU A 426 -27.12 12.59 17.52
C LEU A 426 -26.69 13.19 18.84
N ALA A 427 -25.68 14.03 18.83
CA ALA A 427 -25.07 14.59 20.02
C ALA A 427 -24.59 16.01 19.82
N ASP A 428 -24.68 16.81 20.88
CA ASP A 428 -24.09 18.15 20.96
C ASP A 428 -22.67 18.10 21.55
N GLU A 429 -22.35 17.05 22.30
CA GLU A 429 -21.06 16.80 22.91
C GLU A 429 -20.18 15.98 21.93
N ILE A 430 -19.60 16.65 20.94
CA ILE A 430 -18.76 16.03 19.90
C ILE A 430 -17.30 16.34 20.16
N VAL A 431 -16.46 15.30 20.20
CA VAL A 431 -15.01 15.40 20.37
C VAL A 431 -14.32 14.74 19.17
N PRO A 432 -13.70 15.51 18.27
CA PRO A 432 -12.93 14.97 17.16
C PRO A 432 -11.62 14.33 17.65
N VAL A 433 -11.25 13.17 17.09
CA VAL A 433 -10.01 12.45 17.42
C VAL A 433 -9.25 12.13 16.14
N ALA A 434 -8.08 12.73 16.00
CA ALA A 434 -7.17 12.48 14.90
C ALA A 434 -6.33 11.24 15.19
N MET A 435 -6.51 10.20 14.39
CA MET A 435 -5.80 8.93 14.54
C MET A 435 -5.01 8.59 13.29
N ASN A 436 -3.77 8.14 13.46
CA ASN A 436 -2.94 7.66 12.37
C ASN A 436 -2.17 6.41 12.78
N ALA A 437 -2.08 5.44 11.87
CA ALA A 437 -1.36 4.19 12.07
C ALA A 437 -0.27 4.04 11.00
N GLN A 438 0.97 3.79 11.43
CA GLN A 438 2.11 3.64 10.54
C GLN A 438 2.77 2.27 10.74
N VAL A 439 3.12 1.64 9.64
CA VAL A 439 3.74 0.32 9.61
C VAL A 439 4.83 0.25 8.54
N ASN A 440 5.86 -0.58 8.78
CA ASN A 440 7.01 -0.67 7.88
C ASN A 440 7.07 -1.99 7.11
N MET A 441 6.38 -3.04 7.57
CA MET A 441 6.49 -4.37 6.97
C MET A 441 5.15 -4.89 6.48
N PHE A 442 4.12 -4.86 7.32
CA PHE A 442 2.80 -5.41 6.99
C PHE A 442 1.69 -4.40 7.27
N TYR A 443 0.82 -4.19 6.29
CA TYR A 443 -0.40 -3.43 6.51
C TYR A 443 -1.41 -4.20 7.36
N GLY A 444 -1.92 -3.56 8.39
CA GLY A 444 -2.97 -4.08 9.29
C GLY A 444 -4.39 -3.89 8.77
N THR A 445 -4.57 -3.73 7.46
CA THR A 445 -5.90 -3.61 6.83
C THR A 445 -5.89 -4.27 5.46
N THR A 446 -7.05 -4.72 4.98
CA THR A 446 -7.22 -5.20 3.61
C THR A 446 -8.66 -5.01 3.13
N ALA A 447 -8.83 -4.77 1.83
CA ALA A 447 -10.14 -4.72 1.20
C ALA A 447 -10.61 -6.11 0.73
N SER A 448 -9.67 -6.92 0.22
CA SER A 448 -9.94 -8.20 -0.45
C SER A 448 -9.56 -9.44 0.38
N GLY A 449 -8.71 -9.31 1.41
CA GLY A 449 -8.22 -10.43 2.21
C GLY A 449 -9.09 -10.78 3.44
N LEU A 450 -8.58 -11.70 4.26
CA LEU A 450 -9.20 -12.09 5.54
C LEU A 450 -9.03 -10.97 6.58
N LYS A 451 -10.09 -10.21 6.81
CA LYS A 451 -10.09 -9.06 7.73
C LYS A 451 -9.86 -9.43 9.19
N CYS A 452 -10.22 -10.65 9.60
CA CYS A 452 -9.96 -11.12 10.98
C CYS A 452 -8.46 -11.22 11.29
N LEU A 453 -7.60 -11.32 10.28
CA LEU A 453 -6.15 -11.32 10.43
C LEU A 453 -5.53 -9.91 10.45
N ASP A 454 -6.31 -8.86 10.22
CA ASP A 454 -5.82 -7.49 10.18
C ASP A 454 -5.07 -7.09 11.47
N PRO A 455 -5.57 -7.36 12.69
CA PRO A 455 -4.85 -7.09 13.92
C PRO A 455 -3.53 -7.88 14.03
N VAL A 456 -3.52 -9.14 13.56
CA VAL A 456 -2.32 -9.98 13.59
C VAL A 456 -1.23 -9.35 12.72
N PHE A 457 -1.54 -9.00 11.46
CA PHE A 457 -0.59 -8.35 10.56
C PHE A 457 -0.08 -7.00 11.09
N PHE A 458 -0.95 -6.21 11.72
CA PHE A 458 -0.52 -4.97 12.36
C PHE A 458 0.49 -5.23 13.48
N PHE A 459 0.18 -6.15 14.39
CA PHE A 459 1.03 -6.43 15.53
C PHE A 459 2.26 -7.30 15.22
N MET A 460 2.34 -7.92 14.05
CA MET A 460 3.54 -8.60 13.54
C MET A 460 4.65 -7.62 13.14
N ASN A 461 4.36 -6.34 12.94
CA ASN A 461 5.39 -5.36 12.62
C ASN A 461 6.40 -5.22 13.76
N PRO A 462 7.70 -5.03 13.47
CA PRO A 462 8.72 -4.81 14.50
C PRO A 462 8.38 -3.62 15.41
N ARG A 463 8.00 -2.48 14.79
CA ARG A 463 7.63 -1.23 15.46
C ARG A 463 6.39 -0.63 14.80
N PRO A 464 5.18 -1.14 15.09
CA PRO A 464 3.96 -0.50 14.65
C PRO A 464 3.77 0.78 15.47
N ARG A 465 3.46 1.89 14.77
CA ARG A 465 3.26 3.20 15.41
C ARG A 465 1.81 3.61 15.34
N TYR A 466 1.33 4.19 16.42
CA TYR A 466 0.00 4.75 16.52
C TYR A 466 0.05 6.16 17.10
N ASP A 467 -0.42 7.14 16.35
CA ASP A 467 -0.54 8.53 16.78
C ASP A 467 -2.03 8.82 17.02
N ILE A 468 -2.37 9.32 18.21
CA ILE A 468 -3.73 9.68 18.63
C ILE A 468 -3.69 11.08 19.23
N GLU A 469 -4.48 11.99 18.66
CA GLU A 469 -4.62 13.35 19.16
C GLU A 469 -6.10 13.66 19.35
N ILE A 470 -6.50 13.89 20.60
CA ILE A 470 -7.85 14.34 20.95
C ILE A 470 -7.88 15.85 20.78
N LEU A 471 -8.72 16.32 19.87
CA LEU A 471 -8.90 17.75 19.63
C LEU A 471 -9.88 18.36 20.65
N GLY A 472 -9.95 19.68 20.68
CA GLY A 472 -10.94 20.38 21.49
C GLY A 472 -12.37 20.00 21.11
N LYS A 473 -13.25 19.94 22.12
CA LYS A 473 -14.69 19.76 21.93
C LYS A 473 -15.24 20.78 20.91
N VAL A 474 -16.12 20.34 20.03
CA VAL A 474 -16.75 21.20 19.05
C VAL A 474 -17.64 22.24 19.78
N PRO A 475 -17.46 23.56 19.52
CA PRO A 475 -18.32 24.61 20.08
C PRO A 475 -19.79 24.39 19.70
N LYS A 476 -20.72 24.64 20.62
CA LYS A 476 -22.16 24.41 20.39
C LYS A 476 -22.71 25.16 19.17
N GLU A 477 -22.20 26.37 18.90
CA GLU A 477 -22.55 27.19 17.73
C GLU A 477 -22.21 26.54 16.40
N LEU A 478 -21.29 25.56 16.40
CA LEU A 478 -20.84 24.81 15.23
C LEU A 478 -21.45 23.40 15.15
N THR A 479 -22.38 23.05 16.06
CA THR A 479 -23.15 21.81 16.04
C THR A 479 -24.56 22.02 15.46
N CYS A 480 -25.32 20.93 15.33
CA CYS A 480 -26.72 21.01 14.90
C CYS A 480 -27.60 21.78 15.91
N ALA A 481 -27.30 21.73 17.21
CA ALA A 481 -27.99 22.53 18.24
C ALA A 481 -27.75 24.03 18.04
N GLY A 482 -26.62 24.43 17.47
CA GLY A 482 -26.33 25.82 17.09
C GLY A 482 -26.95 26.25 15.75
N GLY A 483 -27.80 25.39 15.13
CA GLY A 483 -28.51 25.71 13.88
C GLY A 483 -27.74 25.33 12.60
N ARG A 484 -26.59 24.65 12.69
CA ARG A 484 -25.87 24.18 11.52
C ARG A 484 -26.50 22.89 10.95
N SER A 485 -26.45 22.74 9.65
CA SER A 485 -26.87 21.48 9.03
C SER A 485 -25.90 20.33 9.38
N SER A 486 -26.40 19.10 9.46
CA SER A 486 -25.58 17.93 9.76
C SER A 486 -24.43 17.71 8.77
N HIS A 487 -24.61 18.14 7.52
CA HIS A 487 -23.55 18.10 6.50
C HIS A 487 -22.46 19.16 6.75
N GLU A 488 -22.82 20.36 7.16
CA GLU A 488 -21.84 21.41 7.51
C GLU A 488 -21.00 20.99 8.71
N VAL A 489 -21.64 20.41 9.75
CA VAL A 489 -20.94 19.89 10.93
C VAL A 489 -19.97 18.76 10.54
N ALA A 490 -20.43 17.80 9.72
CA ALA A 490 -19.59 16.71 9.27
C ALA A 490 -18.37 17.20 8.45
N ASN A 491 -18.58 18.14 7.54
CA ASN A 491 -17.50 18.73 6.74
C ASN A 491 -16.54 19.60 7.58
N TYR A 492 -17.05 20.27 8.61
CA TYR A 492 -16.23 21.03 9.54
C TYR A 492 -15.29 20.10 10.31
N ILE A 493 -15.82 19.01 10.89
CA ILE A 493 -15.03 18.04 11.65
C ILE A 493 -14.03 17.31 10.73
N GLN A 494 -14.43 16.97 9.50
CA GLN A 494 -13.51 16.36 8.53
C GLN A 494 -12.30 17.26 8.27
N ARG A 495 -12.53 18.57 8.07
CA ARG A 495 -11.43 19.55 7.86
C ARG A 495 -10.56 19.69 9.10
N GLN A 496 -11.14 19.81 10.30
CA GLN A 496 -10.34 19.86 11.54
C GLN A 496 -9.41 18.64 11.69
N LEU A 497 -9.93 17.44 11.40
CA LEU A 497 -9.14 16.22 11.45
C LEU A 497 -8.09 16.15 10.33
N GLY A 498 -8.43 16.65 9.14
CA GLY A 498 -7.51 16.79 8.03
C GLY A 498 -6.33 17.71 8.36
N ASP A 499 -6.63 18.89 8.90
CA ASP A 499 -5.63 19.88 9.30
C ASP A 499 -4.70 19.34 10.41
N ALA A 500 -5.26 18.67 11.43
CA ALA A 500 -4.48 18.09 12.52
C ALA A 500 -3.51 16.99 12.06
N LEU A 501 -3.89 16.22 11.03
CA LEU A 501 -3.07 15.14 10.48
C LEU A 501 -2.20 15.56 9.28
N GLY A 502 -2.45 16.74 8.70
CA GLY A 502 -1.88 17.14 7.41
C GLY A 502 -2.41 16.27 6.25
N PHE A 503 -3.69 15.88 6.32
CA PHE A 503 -4.33 15.01 5.32
C PHE A 503 -5.28 15.79 4.43
N GLU A 504 -5.35 15.38 3.17
CA GLU A 504 -6.27 15.96 2.21
C GLU A 504 -7.69 15.39 2.37
N CYS A 505 -8.69 16.27 2.45
CA CYS A 505 -10.10 15.90 2.51
C CYS A 505 -10.64 15.61 1.11
N THR A 506 -11.28 14.46 0.94
CA THR A 506 -11.86 14.02 -0.34
C THR A 506 -13.38 13.86 -0.24
N ASN A 507 -14.04 13.86 -1.39
CA ASN A 507 -15.47 13.52 -1.51
C ASN A 507 -15.70 12.02 -1.80
N LEU A 508 -14.64 11.23 -1.83
CA LEU A 508 -14.72 9.80 -2.09
C LEU A 508 -15.36 9.05 -0.93
N THR A 509 -16.03 7.97 -1.26
CA THR A 509 -16.81 7.17 -0.32
C THR A 509 -16.25 5.77 -0.18
N ARG A 510 -16.77 5.02 0.79
CA ARG A 510 -16.53 3.59 0.92
C ARG A 510 -16.82 2.82 -0.39
N ARG A 511 -17.87 3.20 -1.12
CA ARG A 511 -18.23 2.56 -2.40
C ARG A 511 -17.13 2.74 -3.43
N ASP A 512 -16.59 3.95 -3.56
CA ASP A 512 -15.50 4.25 -4.50
C ASP A 512 -14.26 3.42 -4.19
N LYS A 513 -13.91 3.28 -2.90
CA LYS A 513 -12.81 2.40 -2.46
C LYS A 513 -13.00 0.96 -2.92
N TYR A 514 -14.18 0.36 -2.66
CA TYR A 514 -14.40 -1.05 -3.00
C TYR A 514 -14.54 -1.28 -4.50
N MET A 515 -15.14 -0.35 -5.23
CA MET A 515 -15.18 -0.39 -6.69
C MET A 515 -13.76 -0.37 -7.27
N MET A 516 -12.90 0.50 -6.78
CA MET A 516 -11.52 0.62 -7.24
C MET A 516 -10.66 -0.61 -6.85
N LEU A 517 -10.75 -1.10 -5.61
CA LEU A 517 -9.87 -2.17 -5.12
C LEU A 517 -10.37 -3.57 -5.42
N ALA A 518 -11.68 -3.81 -5.34
CA ALA A 518 -12.27 -5.15 -5.42
C ALA A 518 -13.26 -5.32 -6.58
N GLY A 519 -13.56 -4.26 -7.32
CA GLY A 519 -14.53 -4.28 -8.42
C GLY A 519 -15.97 -4.60 -7.97
N ASN A 520 -16.30 -4.30 -6.70
CA ASN A 520 -17.65 -4.49 -6.14
C ASN A 520 -17.98 -3.36 -5.15
N GLU A 521 -19.22 -3.28 -4.71
CA GLU A 521 -19.69 -2.23 -3.77
C GLU A 521 -19.30 -2.50 -2.29
N GLY A 522 -18.56 -3.57 -2.02
CA GLY A 522 -18.15 -3.95 -0.66
C GLY A 522 -19.31 -4.40 0.25
N VAL A 523 -20.47 -4.69 -0.31
CA VAL A 523 -21.60 -5.25 0.43
C VAL A 523 -21.39 -6.75 0.54
N VAL A 524 -21.33 -7.27 1.77
CA VAL A 524 -21.35 -8.72 1.99
C VAL A 524 -22.77 -9.19 1.66
N GLN A 525 -22.95 -9.77 0.48
CA GLN A 525 -24.18 -10.52 0.19
C GLN A 525 -24.15 -11.74 1.12
N GLU A 526 -25.12 -11.85 2.02
CA GLU A 526 -25.41 -13.13 2.66
C GLU A 526 -25.69 -14.13 1.54
N LYS A 527 -24.88 -15.18 1.46
CA LYS A 527 -25.11 -16.29 0.53
C LYS A 527 -26.47 -16.92 0.90
N LYS A 528 -27.54 -16.47 0.27
CA LYS A 528 -28.72 -17.32 0.08
C LYS A 528 -28.24 -18.51 -0.74
N GLY A 529 -28.35 -19.71 -0.16
CA GLY A 529 -27.87 -20.96 -0.72
C GLY A 529 -28.27 -21.12 -2.19
N GLY A 530 -27.29 -21.05 -3.07
CA GLY A 530 -27.43 -21.25 -4.50
C GLY A 530 -26.12 -21.86 -5.00
N ARG A 531 -26.25 -23.01 -5.62
CA ARG A 531 -25.22 -23.92 -6.10
C ARG A 531 -24.07 -23.22 -6.83
N LEU A 532 -22.88 -23.75 -6.55
CA LEU A 532 -21.63 -23.52 -7.28
C LEU A 532 -21.80 -23.75 -8.79
N CYS A 533 -21.36 -22.78 -9.57
CA CYS A 533 -20.77 -23.00 -10.89
C CYS A 533 -19.37 -22.40 -10.86
#